data_e55f289602441fa98df9b232416029b1
#
_entry.id   e55f289602441fa98df9b232416029b1
#
_cell.length_a   1.000
_cell.length_b   1.000
_cell.length_c   1.000
_cell.angle_alpha   90.00
_cell.angle_beta   90.00
_cell.angle_gamma   90.00
#
_symmetry.space_group_name_H-M   'P 1'
#
loop_
_entity.id
_entity.type
_entity.pdbx_description
1 polymer ?
#
loop_
_entity_poly.entity_id
_entity_poly.type
_entity_poly.pdbx_seq_one_letter_code
_entity_poly.pdbx_strand_id
1 'polypeptide(L)'
;TMKSPYKIVNAEGVYLYTEDQKLIDSVSSWWSVIHGYKHPELNQAIETQLKKFAHVMLGGLTHEPAEKLSEKLQSWLPEDLDYCFFSDSGSVAVEVALKIALQYYMNREEIQRTMVLALEHAYHGDTFKTMEVGDDEDYHFVLKAYGKSKNVVHIPTEIDALEQAFAEYHDRLNCFIVEPLLQGAGGMRMYDISFLKRARELCDQYDVLLVFDEVATGFGRTGNRFVADLVLPDILVLGKALTGGYIGHAVTVANRKVYEGFYDNNPSHALMHGPTFMGNALACSVALKSIEIFESQDYMAKIRRIEEITRREM
;
A
#
# COMPACT_ATOMS: atom_id res chain seq x y z
N THR A 1 -26.03 -17.25 13.85
CA THR A 1 -26.25 -16.02 14.64
C THR A 1 -24.88 -15.37 14.87
N MET A 2 -24.63 -14.20 14.26
CA MET A 2 -23.43 -13.43 14.57
C MET A 2 -23.44 -13.10 16.05
N LYS A 3 -22.30 -13.32 16.74
CA LYS A 3 -22.11 -12.82 18.10
C LYS A 3 -22.14 -11.29 18.06
N SER A 4 -22.70 -10.64 19.06
CA SER A 4 -22.63 -9.18 19.19
C SER A 4 -21.17 -8.71 19.19
N PRO A 5 -20.83 -7.63 18.48
CA PRO A 5 -19.47 -7.12 18.50
C PRO A 5 -19.06 -6.64 19.91
N TYR A 6 -17.79 -6.77 20.22
CA TYR A 6 -17.25 -6.21 21.45
C TYR A 6 -17.28 -4.67 21.41
N LYS A 7 -17.86 -4.04 22.45
CA LYS A 7 -17.83 -2.59 22.61
C LYS A 7 -16.55 -2.19 23.34
N ILE A 8 -15.59 -1.65 22.60
CA ILE A 8 -14.31 -1.20 23.17
C ILE A 8 -14.48 0.18 23.81
N VAL A 9 -14.10 0.30 25.05
CA VAL A 9 -14.15 1.56 25.83
C VAL A 9 -12.78 2.16 26.08
N ASN A 10 -11.71 1.37 25.96
CA ASN A 10 -10.33 1.81 26.11
C ASN A 10 -9.36 0.87 25.36
N ALA A 11 -8.18 1.36 25.02
CA ALA A 11 -7.12 0.56 24.43
C ALA A 11 -5.75 1.07 24.91
N GLU A 12 -4.79 0.16 25.18
CA GLU A 12 -3.44 0.52 25.62
C GLU A 12 -2.44 -0.60 25.32
N GLY A 13 -1.31 -0.26 24.75
CA GLY A 13 -0.31 -1.25 24.32
C GLY A 13 -0.92 -2.26 23.35
N VAL A 14 -0.97 -3.53 23.71
CA VAL A 14 -1.57 -4.61 22.92
C VAL A 14 -2.99 -4.98 23.37
N TYR A 15 -3.55 -4.25 24.30
CA TYR A 15 -4.80 -4.59 24.95
C TYR A 15 -5.96 -3.71 24.54
N LEU A 16 -7.12 -4.34 24.36
CA LEU A 16 -8.42 -3.70 24.21
C LEU A 16 -9.25 -3.97 25.46
N TYR A 17 -10.03 -3.00 25.89
CA TYR A 17 -10.85 -3.09 27.08
C TYR A 17 -12.33 -2.90 26.73
N THR A 18 -13.17 -3.81 27.15
CA THR A 18 -14.61 -3.63 27.25
C THR A 18 -14.96 -3.16 28.67
N GLU A 19 -16.23 -3.02 29.00
CA GLU A 19 -16.66 -2.67 30.36
C GLU A 19 -16.25 -3.74 31.41
N ASP A 20 -16.15 -5.01 30.99
CA ASP A 20 -16.01 -6.20 31.85
C ASP A 20 -14.79 -7.07 31.51
N GLN A 21 -14.11 -6.86 30.38
CA GLN A 21 -13.05 -7.74 29.89
C GLN A 21 -11.82 -6.97 29.41
N LYS A 22 -10.66 -7.62 29.54
CA LYS A 22 -9.40 -7.24 28.90
C LYS A 22 -9.07 -8.26 27.83
N LEU A 23 -8.93 -7.79 26.58
CA LEU A 23 -8.66 -8.60 25.41
C LEU A 23 -7.26 -8.29 24.87
N ILE A 24 -6.61 -9.28 24.25
CA ILE A 24 -5.37 -9.07 23.50
C ILE A 24 -5.76 -8.89 22.03
N ASP A 25 -5.30 -7.80 21.41
CA ASP A 25 -5.41 -7.62 19.96
C ASP A 25 -4.27 -8.35 19.24
N SER A 26 -4.52 -9.59 18.85
CA SER A 26 -3.54 -10.43 18.16
C SER A 26 -3.40 -10.12 16.67
N VAL A 27 -4.26 -9.25 16.10
CA VAL A 27 -4.25 -8.87 14.68
C VAL A 27 -3.88 -7.40 14.46
N SER A 28 -3.54 -6.67 15.54
CA SER A 28 -3.09 -5.27 15.50
C SER A 28 -4.03 -4.37 14.70
N SER A 29 -5.35 -4.48 14.93
CA SER A 29 -6.39 -3.78 14.14
C SER A 29 -6.14 -3.87 12.64
N TRP A 30 -6.15 -5.08 12.13
CA TRP A 30 -5.83 -5.40 10.73
C TRP A 30 -4.47 -4.88 10.29
N TRP A 31 -3.44 -5.21 11.11
CA TRP A 31 -2.01 -4.98 10.82
C TRP A 31 -1.57 -3.52 10.81
N SER A 32 -2.39 -2.60 11.33
CA SER A 32 -2.09 -1.17 11.34
C SER A 32 -1.38 -0.70 12.62
N VAL A 33 -1.75 -1.24 13.80
CA VAL A 33 -1.26 -0.79 15.11
C VAL A 33 0.08 -1.45 15.45
N ILE A 34 1.15 -1.00 14.83
CA ILE A 34 2.50 -1.59 15.01
C ILE A 34 3.24 -1.10 16.24
N HIS A 35 2.84 0.04 16.81
CA HIS A 35 3.47 0.63 18.03
C HIS A 35 2.66 0.39 19.30
N GLY A 36 1.51 -0.28 19.20
CA GLY A 36 0.54 -0.41 20.27
C GLY A 36 -0.39 0.82 20.39
N TYR A 37 -1.49 0.61 21.08
CA TYR A 37 -2.48 1.65 21.34
C TYR A 37 -1.96 2.71 22.31
N LYS A 38 -2.38 3.96 22.14
CA LYS A 38 -2.01 5.12 22.97
C LYS A 38 -0.50 5.36 23.08
N HIS A 39 0.23 5.17 22.00
CA HIS A 39 1.66 5.43 22.01
C HIS A 39 1.93 6.92 22.30
N PRO A 40 2.70 7.27 23.36
CA PRO A 40 2.80 8.65 23.82
C PRO A 40 3.38 9.61 22.78
N GLU A 41 4.37 9.19 21.99
CA GLU A 41 4.97 10.04 20.97
C GLU A 41 4.03 10.28 19.79
N LEU A 42 3.18 9.30 19.42
CA LEU A 42 2.17 9.48 18.36
C LEU A 42 1.06 10.42 18.84
N ASN A 43 0.60 10.29 20.09
CA ASN A 43 -0.33 11.26 20.71
C ASN A 43 0.26 12.66 20.65
N GLN A 44 1.52 12.81 21.08
CA GLN A 44 2.21 14.11 21.12
C GLN A 44 2.35 14.72 19.71
N ALA A 45 2.56 13.92 18.67
CA ALA A 45 2.63 14.41 17.30
C ALA A 45 1.29 15.04 16.86
N ILE A 46 0.15 14.39 17.16
CA ILE A 46 -1.19 14.93 16.89
C ILE A 46 -1.42 16.22 17.68
N GLU A 47 -1.19 16.21 18.99
CA GLU A 47 -1.40 17.36 19.87
C GLU A 47 -0.58 18.57 19.43
N THR A 48 0.66 18.33 19.00
CA THR A 48 1.56 19.38 18.50
C THR A 48 1.05 19.98 17.20
N GLN A 49 0.64 19.15 16.25
CA GLN A 49 0.11 19.62 14.97
C GLN A 49 -1.24 20.32 15.13
N LEU A 50 -2.13 19.84 16.03
CA LEU A 50 -3.42 20.49 16.31
C LEU A 50 -3.27 21.93 16.81
N LYS A 51 -2.18 22.28 17.50
CA LYS A 51 -1.90 23.66 17.92
C LYS A 51 -1.62 24.60 16.75
N LYS A 52 -1.28 24.06 15.56
CA LYS A 52 -1.06 24.84 14.35
C LYS A 52 -2.32 24.85 13.48
N PHE A 53 -2.68 23.68 12.95
CA PHE A 53 -3.90 23.44 12.16
C PHE A 53 -4.09 21.93 11.95
N ALA A 54 -5.33 21.49 11.72
CA ALA A 54 -5.67 20.09 11.48
C ALA A 54 -5.44 19.67 10.01
N HIS A 55 -5.86 20.53 9.09
CA HIS A 55 -5.80 20.26 7.65
C HIS A 55 -5.67 21.55 6.84
N VAL A 56 -4.94 21.47 5.74
CA VAL A 56 -4.88 22.45 4.65
C VAL A 56 -4.80 21.66 3.35
N MET A 57 -5.59 22.00 2.34
CA MET A 57 -5.55 21.33 1.03
C MET A 57 -4.19 21.53 0.33
N LEU A 58 -3.74 20.54 -0.43
CA LEU A 58 -2.51 20.63 -1.23
C LEU A 58 -2.72 21.24 -2.64
N GLY A 59 -3.91 21.68 -2.97
CA GLY A 59 -4.21 22.33 -4.25
C GLY A 59 -3.66 23.77 -4.32
N GLY A 60 -2.42 23.92 -4.78
CA GLY A 60 -1.70 25.20 -4.84
C GLY A 60 -1.13 25.69 -3.50
N LEU A 61 -1.22 24.87 -2.46
CA LEU A 61 -0.66 25.10 -1.13
C LEU A 61 0.21 23.91 -0.73
N THR A 62 1.10 24.10 0.23
CA THR A 62 1.89 23.05 0.86
C THR A 62 1.99 23.29 2.36
N HIS A 63 2.52 22.34 3.10
CA HIS A 63 2.77 22.45 4.53
C HIS A 63 3.89 21.52 5.01
N GLU A 64 4.59 21.96 6.04
CA GLU A 64 5.76 21.29 6.59
C GLU A 64 5.58 19.78 6.87
N PRO A 65 4.45 19.29 7.45
CA PRO A 65 4.28 17.84 7.65
C PRO A 65 4.28 17.02 6.37
N ALA A 66 3.68 17.48 5.27
CA ALA A 66 3.69 16.77 4.00
C ALA A 66 5.08 16.77 3.36
N GLU A 67 5.76 17.93 3.38
CA GLU A 67 7.12 18.06 2.85
C GLU A 67 8.08 17.13 3.59
N LYS A 68 8.10 17.18 4.93
CA LYS A 68 8.98 16.33 5.75
C LYS A 68 8.68 14.84 5.60
N LEU A 69 7.39 14.45 5.48
CA LEU A 69 7.05 13.06 5.24
C LEU A 69 7.53 12.59 3.87
N SER A 70 7.38 13.43 2.83
CA SER A 70 7.90 13.13 1.49
C SER A 70 9.43 12.96 1.50
N GLU A 71 10.16 13.91 2.08
CA GLU A 71 11.62 13.84 2.24
C GLU A 71 12.06 12.59 3.03
N LYS A 72 11.32 12.27 4.10
CA LYS A 72 11.59 11.07 4.90
C LYS A 72 11.37 9.79 4.10
N LEU A 73 10.29 9.68 3.36
CA LEU A 73 10.01 8.53 2.51
C LEU A 73 11.08 8.37 1.42
N GLN A 74 11.48 9.45 0.74
CA GLN A 74 12.56 9.43 -0.25
C GLN A 74 13.86 8.86 0.32
N SER A 75 14.23 9.27 1.53
CA SER A 75 15.45 8.79 2.19
C SER A 75 15.33 7.38 2.77
N TRP A 76 14.12 6.86 2.92
CA TRP A 76 13.81 5.61 3.62
C TRP A 76 13.42 4.46 2.70
N LEU A 77 12.91 4.79 1.52
CA LEU A 77 12.59 3.82 0.46
C LEU A 77 13.82 3.50 -0.39
N PRO A 78 13.79 2.41 -1.17
CA PRO A 78 14.81 2.15 -2.18
C PRO A 78 15.00 3.33 -3.15
N GLU A 79 16.23 3.48 -3.64
CA GLU A 79 16.60 4.49 -4.63
C GLU A 79 15.63 4.46 -5.84
N ASP A 80 15.32 5.62 -6.40
CA ASP A 80 14.35 5.88 -7.46
C ASP A 80 12.88 5.97 -7.05
N LEU A 81 12.45 5.49 -5.88
CA LEU A 81 11.08 5.67 -5.38
C LEU A 81 10.93 7.04 -4.68
N ASP A 82 10.84 8.11 -5.47
CA ASP A 82 10.99 9.49 -4.99
C ASP A 82 9.72 10.34 -5.01
N TYR A 83 8.71 9.98 -5.81
CA TYR A 83 7.56 10.85 -6.08
C TYR A 83 6.33 10.37 -5.35
N CYS A 84 5.99 11.07 -4.25
CA CYS A 84 4.90 10.71 -3.35
C CYS A 84 3.58 11.38 -3.74
N PHE A 85 2.51 10.58 -3.79
CA PHE A 85 1.14 11.05 -3.86
C PHE A 85 0.36 10.53 -2.64
N PHE A 86 -0.10 11.45 -1.78
CA PHE A 86 -0.80 11.09 -0.54
C PHE A 86 -2.29 10.82 -0.76
N SER A 87 -2.83 9.86 -0.02
CA SER A 87 -4.24 9.47 -0.02
C SER A 87 -4.73 9.24 1.41
N ASP A 88 -6.02 9.16 1.60
CA ASP A 88 -6.66 8.97 2.90
C ASP A 88 -6.91 7.49 3.27
N SER A 89 -6.69 6.57 2.33
CA SER A 89 -6.80 5.12 2.58
C SER A 89 -5.96 4.31 1.60
N GLY A 90 -5.64 3.06 1.96
CA GLY A 90 -4.93 2.12 1.10
C GLY A 90 -5.67 1.85 -0.21
N SER A 91 -7.01 1.66 -0.15
CA SER A 91 -7.83 1.46 -1.36
C SER A 91 -7.73 2.63 -2.33
N VAL A 92 -7.79 3.87 -1.83
CA VAL A 92 -7.63 5.07 -2.68
C VAL A 92 -6.20 5.18 -3.22
N ALA A 93 -5.19 4.82 -2.44
CA ALA A 93 -3.80 4.83 -2.92
C ALA A 93 -3.57 3.82 -4.05
N VAL A 94 -4.19 2.63 -3.98
CA VAL A 94 -4.19 1.65 -5.08
C VAL A 94 -4.95 2.19 -6.29
N GLU A 95 -6.11 2.83 -6.12
CA GLU A 95 -6.82 3.50 -7.22
C GLU A 95 -5.92 4.53 -7.92
N VAL A 96 -5.15 5.30 -7.14
CA VAL A 96 -4.17 6.28 -7.67
C VAL A 96 -3.08 5.56 -8.46
N ALA A 97 -2.51 4.46 -7.94
CA ALA A 97 -1.49 3.69 -8.62
C ALA A 97 -1.99 3.15 -9.98
N LEU A 98 -3.21 2.59 -10.02
CA LEU A 98 -3.83 2.09 -11.25
C LEU A 98 -4.14 3.21 -12.24
N LYS A 99 -4.59 4.39 -11.76
CA LYS A 99 -4.78 5.57 -12.61
C LYS A 99 -3.47 6.07 -13.19
N ILE A 100 -2.43 6.15 -12.37
CA ILE A 100 -1.08 6.53 -12.83
C ILE A 100 -0.61 5.56 -13.91
N ALA A 101 -0.70 4.25 -13.67
CA ALA A 101 -0.28 3.24 -14.63
C ALA A 101 -1.02 3.35 -15.97
N LEU A 102 -2.34 3.52 -15.94
CA LEU A 102 -3.14 3.70 -17.16
C LEU A 102 -2.77 4.99 -17.89
N GLN A 103 -2.73 6.12 -17.17
CA GLN A 103 -2.48 7.44 -17.77
C GLN A 103 -1.05 7.58 -18.29
N TYR A 104 -0.07 6.92 -17.66
CA TYR A 104 1.32 6.88 -18.13
C TYR A 104 1.42 6.46 -19.60
N TYR A 105 0.72 5.40 -19.99
CA TYR A 105 0.69 4.95 -21.40
C TYR A 105 -0.19 5.81 -22.29
N MET A 106 -1.29 6.35 -21.77
CA MET A 106 -2.13 7.29 -22.51
C MET A 106 -1.36 8.55 -22.89
N ASN A 107 -0.56 9.11 -21.96
CA ASN A 107 0.30 10.27 -22.22
C ASN A 107 1.40 9.96 -23.27
N ARG A 108 1.72 8.70 -23.48
CA ARG A 108 2.67 8.21 -24.50
C ARG A 108 2.00 7.77 -25.79
N GLU A 109 0.70 8.03 -25.94
CA GLU A 109 -0.12 7.62 -27.12
C GLU A 109 -0.28 6.09 -27.26
N GLU A 110 0.05 5.29 -26.24
CA GLU A 110 -0.13 3.84 -26.20
C GLU A 110 -1.51 3.45 -25.65
N ILE A 111 -2.57 3.96 -26.30
CA ILE A 111 -3.97 3.89 -25.84
C ILE A 111 -4.55 2.46 -25.74
N GLN A 112 -3.90 1.47 -26.35
CA GLN A 112 -4.30 0.05 -26.28
C GLN A 112 -3.94 -0.60 -24.93
N ARG A 113 -3.02 -0.02 -24.15
CA ARG A 113 -2.58 -0.55 -22.85
C ARG A 113 -3.57 -0.23 -21.74
N THR A 114 -4.70 -0.93 -21.75
CA THR A 114 -5.80 -0.71 -20.79
C THR A 114 -5.99 -1.86 -19.81
N MET A 115 -5.21 -2.94 -19.95
CA MET A 115 -5.36 -4.13 -19.12
C MET A 115 -4.43 -4.11 -17.92
N VAL A 116 -4.90 -4.71 -16.83
CA VAL A 116 -4.14 -4.95 -15.60
C VAL A 116 -3.94 -6.45 -15.42
N LEU A 117 -2.72 -6.88 -15.16
CA LEU A 117 -2.43 -8.21 -14.68
C LEU A 117 -2.46 -8.19 -13.14
N ALA A 118 -3.08 -9.19 -12.51
CA ALA A 118 -3.17 -9.34 -11.07
C ALA A 118 -3.06 -10.82 -10.67
N LEU A 119 -2.95 -11.10 -9.39
CA LEU A 119 -2.90 -12.47 -8.89
C LEU A 119 -4.29 -12.99 -8.49
N GLU A 120 -4.52 -14.28 -8.68
CA GLU A 120 -5.62 -14.98 -8.03
C GLU A 120 -5.52 -14.82 -6.51
N HIS A 121 -6.66 -14.73 -5.83
CA HIS A 121 -6.76 -14.48 -4.38
C HIS A 121 -6.18 -13.15 -3.91
N ALA A 122 -5.91 -12.19 -4.79
CA ALA A 122 -5.42 -10.87 -4.40
C ALA A 122 -6.52 -10.03 -3.75
N TYR A 123 -6.10 -9.20 -2.77
CA TYR A 123 -6.95 -8.18 -2.17
C TYR A 123 -6.23 -6.83 -2.21
N HIS A 124 -6.83 -5.86 -2.88
CA HIS A 124 -6.24 -4.53 -3.09
C HIS A 124 -7.09 -3.38 -2.53
N GLY A 125 -8.16 -3.69 -1.81
CA GLY A 125 -9.07 -2.72 -1.21
C GLY A 125 -10.52 -2.88 -1.65
N ASP A 126 -11.38 -1.94 -1.19
CA ASP A 126 -12.83 -2.03 -1.27
C ASP A 126 -13.47 -0.96 -2.18
N THR A 127 -12.68 -0.20 -2.94
CA THR A 127 -13.21 0.68 -4.00
C THR A 127 -13.46 -0.13 -5.27
N PHE A 128 -14.29 0.38 -6.19
CA PHE A 128 -14.73 -0.41 -7.35
C PHE A 128 -13.58 -0.97 -8.19
N LYS A 129 -12.54 -0.17 -8.47
CA LYS A 129 -11.42 -0.66 -9.28
C LYS A 129 -10.50 -1.58 -8.50
N THR A 130 -10.29 -1.33 -7.21
CA THR A 130 -9.51 -2.23 -6.36
C THR A 130 -10.18 -3.59 -6.18
N MET A 131 -11.53 -3.61 -6.07
CA MET A 131 -12.31 -4.86 -6.07
C MET A 131 -12.23 -5.57 -7.44
N GLU A 132 -12.17 -4.82 -8.55
CA GLU A 132 -12.07 -5.39 -9.89
C GLU A 132 -10.71 -6.08 -10.14
N VAL A 133 -9.62 -5.52 -9.60
CA VAL A 133 -8.27 -6.12 -9.69
C VAL A 133 -8.00 -7.13 -8.59
N GLY A 134 -8.79 -7.14 -7.52
CA GLY A 134 -8.80 -8.20 -6.53
C GLY A 134 -9.52 -9.45 -7.05
N ASP A 135 -9.24 -10.61 -6.45
CA ASP A 135 -9.89 -11.89 -6.76
C ASP A 135 -10.31 -12.60 -5.47
N ASP A 136 -10.77 -11.83 -4.50
CA ASP A 136 -11.28 -12.37 -3.23
C ASP A 136 -12.76 -12.71 -3.36
N GLU A 137 -13.05 -13.99 -3.41
CA GLU A 137 -14.42 -14.50 -3.55
C GLU A 137 -15.30 -14.23 -2.33
N ASP A 138 -14.71 -14.14 -1.15
CA ASP A 138 -15.45 -14.00 0.11
C ASP A 138 -15.88 -12.56 0.37
N TYR A 139 -15.06 -11.59 0.01
CA TYR A 139 -15.33 -10.16 0.26
C TYR A 139 -16.05 -9.46 -0.91
N HIS A 140 -15.75 -9.85 -2.14
CA HIS A 140 -16.22 -9.12 -3.33
C HIS A 140 -17.25 -9.86 -4.17
N PHE A 141 -17.96 -10.83 -3.59
CA PHE A 141 -18.96 -11.64 -4.30
C PHE A 141 -20.06 -10.80 -5.00
N VAL A 142 -20.34 -9.60 -4.50
CA VAL A 142 -21.33 -8.69 -5.10
C VAL A 142 -20.91 -8.26 -6.51
N LEU A 143 -19.60 -8.09 -6.77
CA LEU A 143 -19.11 -7.71 -8.10
C LEU A 143 -19.28 -8.83 -9.14
N LYS A 144 -19.41 -10.08 -8.72
CA LYS A 144 -19.71 -11.17 -9.65
C LYS A 144 -21.01 -10.94 -10.42
N ALA A 145 -21.96 -10.20 -9.83
CA ALA A 145 -23.21 -9.82 -10.49
C ALA A 145 -23.00 -8.82 -11.65
N TYR A 146 -21.93 -8.04 -11.64
CA TYR A 146 -21.53 -7.11 -12.70
C TYR A 146 -20.71 -7.79 -13.80
N GLY A 147 -20.30 -9.06 -13.59
CA GLY A 147 -19.43 -9.78 -14.50
C GLY A 147 -17.94 -9.46 -14.31
N LYS A 148 -17.08 -10.38 -14.75
CA LYS A 148 -15.63 -10.16 -14.73
C LYS A 148 -15.27 -9.04 -15.70
N SER A 149 -14.39 -8.14 -15.27
CA SER A 149 -13.82 -7.11 -16.13
C SER A 149 -13.07 -7.75 -17.31
N LYS A 150 -13.25 -7.19 -18.49
CA LYS A 150 -12.46 -7.58 -19.67
C LYS A 150 -11.04 -7.01 -19.64
N ASN A 151 -10.78 -6.09 -18.73
CA ASN A 151 -9.51 -5.37 -18.62
C ASN A 151 -8.66 -5.84 -17.45
N VAL A 152 -9.01 -6.95 -16.79
CA VAL A 152 -8.21 -7.57 -15.71
C VAL A 152 -8.02 -9.04 -16.02
N VAL A 153 -6.77 -9.49 -15.94
CA VAL A 153 -6.36 -10.89 -16.06
C VAL A 153 -5.81 -11.33 -14.70
N HIS A 154 -6.36 -12.40 -14.15
CA HIS A 154 -5.87 -13.01 -12.92
C HIS A 154 -5.09 -14.28 -13.23
N ILE A 155 -3.95 -14.45 -12.58
CA ILE A 155 -3.08 -15.62 -12.72
C ILE A 155 -2.69 -16.20 -11.36
N PRO A 156 -2.42 -17.50 -11.25
CA PRO A 156 -1.82 -18.07 -10.05
C PRO A 156 -0.37 -17.59 -9.86
N THR A 157 0.20 -17.80 -8.65
CA THR A 157 1.58 -17.46 -8.31
C THR A 157 2.60 -18.47 -8.88
N GLU A 158 2.48 -18.81 -10.16
CA GLU A 158 3.30 -19.77 -10.88
C GLU A 158 4.05 -19.08 -12.04
N ILE A 159 5.35 -19.35 -12.18
CA ILE A 159 6.20 -18.69 -13.19
C ILE A 159 5.70 -18.98 -14.62
N ASP A 160 5.29 -20.21 -14.91
CA ASP A 160 4.80 -20.58 -16.24
C ASP A 160 3.51 -19.80 -16.60
N ALA A 161 2.60 -19.64 -15.63
CA ALA A 161 1.38 -18.85 -15.84
C ALA A 161 1.69 -17.36 -16.06
N LEU A 162 2.67 -16.82 -15.33
CA LEU A 162 3.15 -15.46 -15.49
C LEU A 162 3.75 -15.25 -16.91
N GLU A 163 4.63 -16.14 -17.36
CA GLU A 163 5.25 -16.07 -18.68
C GLU A 163 4.20 -16.18 -19.80
N GLN A 164 3.23 -17.07 -19.64
CA GLN A 164 2.13 -17.22 -20.61
C GLN A 164 1.27 -15.95 -20.68
N ALA A 165 0.94 -15.34 -19.51
CA ALA A 165 0.16 -14.11 -19.49
C ALA A 165 0.90 -12.95 -20.17
N PHE A 166 2.21 -12.81 -19.94
CA PHE A 166 2.99 -11.79 -20.64
C PHE A 166 3.10 -12.08 -22.14
N ALA A 167 3.29 -13.33 -22.54
CA ALA A 167 3.32 -13.70 -23.96
C ALA A 167 2.01 -13.36 -24.69
N GLU A 168 0.87 -13.47 -24.01
CA GLU A 168 -0.45 -13.23 -24.60
C GLU A 168 -0.92 -11.76 -24.53
N TYR A 169 -0.57 -11.03 -23.43
CA TYR A 169 -1.21 -9.74 -23.12
C TYR A 169 -0.26 -8.54 -23.07
N HIS A 170 1.07 -8.70 -23.16
CA HIS A 170 2.05 -7.63 -22.89
C HIS A 170 1.81 -6.34 -23.65
N ASP A 171 1.30 -6.38 -24.87
CA ASP A 171 1.01 -5.21 -25.72
C ASP A 171 -0.22 -4.41 -25.25
N ARG A 172 -1.06 -5.01 -24.39
CA ARG A 172 -2.27 -4.41 -23.80
C ARG A 172 -2.16 -4.14 -22.32
N LEU A 173 -1.15 -4.68 -21.64
CA LEU A 173 -0.92 -4.46 -20.21
C LEU A 173 -0.38 -3.05 -19.95
N ASN A 174 -0.99 -2.34 -18.98
CA ASN A 174 -0.42 -1.15 -18.41
C ASN A 174 0.35 -1.45 -17.11
N CYS A 175 -0.09 -2.39 -16.30
CA CYS A 175 0.65 -2.81 -15.11
C CYS A 175 0.38 -4.26 -14.71
N PHE A 176 1.31 -4.78 -13.91
CA PHE A 176 1.13 -5.96 -13.08
C PHE A 176 1.12 -5.50 -11.62
N ILE A 177 0.01 -5.73 -10.91
CA ILE A 177 -0.14 -5.38 -9.49
C ILE A 177 -0.10 -6.61 -8.62
N VAL A 178 0.65 -6.56 -7.51
CA VAL A 178 0.78 -7.68 -6.56
C VAL A 178 0.89 -7.18 -5.12
N GLU A 179 0.38 -7.99 -4.18
CA GLU A 179 0.80 -7.98 -2.77
C GLU A 179 2.11 -8.80 -2.70
N PRO A 180 3.29 -8.17 -2.50
CA PRO A 180 4.54 -8.89 -2.68
C PRO A 180 4.83 -9.88 -1.54
N LEU A 181 5.20 -11.12 -1.88
CA LEU A 181 5.49 -12.28 -1.03
C LEU A 181 4.34 -12.84 -0.21
N LEU A 182 3.34 -12.05 0.14
CA LEU A 182 2.26 -12.46 1.03
C LEU A 182 0.94 -11.82 0.60
N GLN A 183 -0.02 -12.63 0.17
CA GLN A 183 -1.40 -12.23 -0.03
C GLN A 183 -2.13 -12.27 1.32
N GLY A 184 -2.35 -11.10 1.93
CA GLY A 184 -2.86 -11.01 3.30
C GLY A 184 -4.31 -11.45 3.43
N ALA A 185 -5.25 -10.62 3.01
CA ALA A 185 -6.69 -10.90 3.12
C ALA A 185 -7.14 -12.10 2.29
N GLY A 186 -6.44 -12.41 1.20
CA GLY A 186 -6.68 -13.58 0.36
C GLY A 186 -6.28 -14.93 0.98
N GLY A 187 -6.06 -15.00 2.29
CA GLY A 187 -5.84 -16.24 3.04
C GLY A 187 -4.41 -16.47 3.52
N MET A 188 -3.61 -15.42 3.70
CA MET A 188 -2.20 -15.49 4.16
C MET A 188 -1.35 -16.41 3.28
N ARG A 189 -1.54 -16.31 1.97
CA ARG A 189 -0.84 -17.13 0.98
C ARG A 189 0.54 -16.55 0.72
N MET A 190 1.57 -17.36 0.94
CA MET A 190 2.96 -16.98 0.68
C MET A 190 3.43 -17.59 -0.63
N TYR A 191 4.32 -16.88 -1.34
CA TYR A 191 4.98 -17.36 -2.54
C TYR A 191 6.44 -16.92 -2.57
N ASP A 192 7.23 -17.59 -3.39
CA ASP A 192 8.69 -17.42 -3.42
C ASP A 192 9.11 -16.13 -4.12
N ILE A 193 10.22 -15.54 -3.67
CA ILE A 193 10.82 -14.32 -4.24
C ILE A 193 11.21 -14.47 -5.72
N SER A 194 11.47 -15.68 -6.19
CA SER A 194 11.80 -15.95 -7.59
C SER A 194 10.67 -15.53 -8.53
N PHE A 195 9.41 -15.66 -8.10
CA PHE A 195 8.26 -15.18 -8.85
C PHE A 195 8.32 -13.66 -9.07
N LEU A 196 8.61 -12.88 -8.01
CA LEU A 196 8.72 -11.42 -8.12
C LEU A 196 9.93 -10.98 -8.96
N LYS A 197 11.06 -11.68 -8.85
CA LYS A 197 12.22 -11.43 -9.70
C LYS A 197 11.89 -11.65 -11.17
N ARG A 198 11.20 -12.77 -11.47
CA ARG A 198 10.76 -13.06 -12.84
C ARG A 198 9.74 -12.05 -13.33
N ALA A 199 8.82 -11.61 -12.47
CA ALA A 199 7.87 -10.54 -12.77
C ALA A 199 8.57 -9.24 -13.16
N ARG A 200 9.61 -8.84 -12.42
CA ARG A 200 10.40 -7.64 -12.74
C ARG A 200 11.08 -7.75 -14.10
N GLU A 201 11.73 -8.90 -14.37
CA GLU A 201 12.37 -9.15 -15.68
C GLU A 201 11.39 -9.03 -16.84
N LEU A 202 10.20 -9.61 -16.71
CA LEU A 202 9.17 -9.54 -17.76
C LEU A 202 8.58 -8.13 -17.90
N CYS A 203 8.35 -7.43 -16.79
CA CYS A 203 7.91 -6.05 -16.80
C CYS A 203 8.93 -5.15 -17.53
N ASP A 204 10.22 -5.35 -17.28
CA ASP A 204 11.30 -4.60 -17.96
C ASP A 204 11.37 -4.96 -19.45
N GLN A 205 11.28 -6.25 -19.79
CA GLN A 205 11.35 -6.73 -21.17
C GLN A 205 10.24 -6.18 -22.03
N TYR A 206 9.03 -6.08 -21.49
CA TYR A 206 7.82 -5.72 -22.24
C TYR A 206 7.31 -4.29 -21.96
N ASP A 207 8.09 -3.51 -21.20
CA ASP A 207 7.73 -2.15 -20.77
C ASP A 207 6.32 -2.11 -20.14
N VAL A 208 6.09 -2.96 -19.12
CA VAL A 208 4.88 -3.00 -18.30
C VAL A 208 5.24 -2.51 -16.89
N LEU A 209 4.42 -1.65 -16.28
CA LEU A 209 4.71 -1.14 -14.93
C LEU A 209 4.45 -2.21 -13.87
N LEU A 210 5.41 -2.41 -12.96
CA LEU A 210 5.26 -3.26 -11.79
C LEU A 210 4.79 -2.43 -10.61
N VAL A 211 3.65 -2.81 -10.03
CA VAL A 211 3.04 -2.13 -8.88
C VAL A 211 3.07 -3.06 -7.68
N PHE A 212 3.73 -2.64 -6.59
CA PHE A 212 3.68 -3.33 -5.31
C PHE A 212 2.67 -2.67 -4.37
N ASP A 213 1.68 -3.45 -3.97
CA ASP A 213 0.79 -3.12 -2.88
C ASP A 213 1.38 -3.61 -1.56
N GLU A 214 2.16 -2.74 -0.91
CA GLU A 214 2.74 -3.01 0.42
C GLU A 214 1.92 -2.39 1.56
N VAL A 215 0.65 -2.15 1.35
CA VAL A 215 -0.27 -1.66 2.40
C VAL A 215 -0.30 -2.64 3.59
N ALA A 216 -0.26 -3.95 3.34
CA ALA A 216 -0.23 -4.98 4.38
C ALA A 216 1.16 -5.58 4.59
N THR A 217 2.01 -5.66 3.56
CA THR A 217 3.29 -6.37 3.58
C THR A 217 4.47 -5.52 4.00
N GLY A 218 4.34 -4.19 3.97
CA GLY A 218 5.38 -3.27 4.38
C GLY A 218 5.65 -3.22 5.89
N PHE A 219 6.58 -2.39 6.30
CA PHE A 219 6.94 -2.13 7.70
C PHE A 219 7.34 -3.39 8.48
N GLY A 220 8.10 -4.28 7.82
CA GLY A 220 8.69 -5.45 8.47
C GLY A 220 7.81 -6.71 8.48
N ARG A 221 6.59 -6.67 7.94
CA ARG A 221 5.66 -7.80 7.97
C ARG A 221 6.23 -9.10 7.38
N THR A 222 7.01 -9.00 6.31
CA THR A 222 7.63 -10.13 5.62
C THR A 222 9.06 -10.45 6.11
N GLY A 223 9.54 -9.79 7.16
CA GLY A 223 10.92 -9.90 7.65
C GLY A 223 11.88 -8.89 7.01
N ASN A 224 11.48 -8.23 5.94
CA ASN A 224 12.19 -7.09 5.35
C ASN A 224 11.43 -5.80 5.67
N ARG A 225 12.11 -4.66 5.69
CA ARG A 225 11.45 -3.37 5.90
C ARG A 225 10.34 -3.16 4.87
N PHE A 226 10.70 -3.34 3.60
CA PHE A 226 9.79 -3.42 2.45
C PHE A 226 10.25 -4.55 1.53
N VAL A 227 9.35 -5.19 0.81
CA VAL A 227 9.73 -6.15 -0.24
C VAL A 227 10.37 -5.42 -1.42
N ALA A 228 10.03 -4.15 -1.60
CA ALA A 228 10.69 -3.24 -2.54
C ALA A 228 12.22 -3.15 -2.33
N ASP A 229 12.74 -3.43 -1.12
CA ASP A 229 14.19 -3.53 -0.86
C ASP A 229 14.84 -4.75 -1.57
N LEU A 230 14.05 -5.74 -1.99
CA LEU A 230 14.53 -6.97 -2.65
C LEU A 230 14.30 -6.96 -4.17
N VAL A 231 13.17 -6.40 -4.60
CA VAL A 231 12.79 -6.27 -6.02
C VAL A 231 12.12 -4.91 -6.18
N LEU A 232 12.72 -4.04 -6.98
CA LEU A 232 12.26 -2.66 -7.14
C LEU A 232 11.01 -2.59 -8.05
N PRO A 233 9.85 -2.09 -7.56
CA PRO A 233 8.69 -1.80 -8.40
C PRO A 233 8.84 -0.43 -9.08
N ASP A 234 7.98 -0.17 -10.09
CA ASP A 234 7.83 1.17 -10.66
C ASP A 234 6.92 2.07 -9.80
N ILE A 235 5.95 1.44 -9.13
CA ILE A 235 5.02 2.11 -8.21
C ILE A 235 4.88 1.28 -6.94
N LEU A 236 4.99 1.93 -5.80
CA LEU A 236 4.84 1.34 -4.46
C LEU A 236 3.67 1.99 -3.74
N VAL A 237 2.81 1.18 -3.12
CA VAL A 237 1.69 1.65 -2.30
C VAL A 237 1.92 1.28 -0.84
N LEU A 238 1.83 2.27 0.07
CA LEU A 238 1.97 2.10 1.51
C LEU A 238 0.73 2.61 2.24
N GLY A 239 0.38 1.99 3.36
CA GLY A 239 -0.74 2.39 4.21
C GLY A 239 -0.68 1.71 5.57
N LYS A 240 -1.84 1.50 6.22
CA LYS A 240 -1.96 0.79 7.52
C LYS A 240 -0.88 1.20 8.55
N ALA A 241 0.21 0.43 8.64
CA ALA A 241 1.32 0.65 9.57
C ALA A 241 2.01 2.02 9.38
N LEU A 242 1.85 2.66 8.23
CA LEU A 242 2.40 4.00 7.95
C LEU A 242 2.09 5.01 9.05
N THR A 243 0.87 4.98 9.61
CA THR A 243 0.45 5.86 10.70
C THR A 243 0.41 5.17 12.07
N GLY A 244 0.91 3.94 12.17
CA GLY A 244 0.78 3.15 13.40
C GLY A 244 -0.67 2.89 13.84
N GLY A 245 -1.63 2.96 12.91
CA GLY A 245 -3.05 2.74 13.17
C GLY A 245 -3.80 3.93 13.77
N TYR A 246 -3.24 5.13 13.75
CA TYR A 246 -3.83 6.32 14.37
C TYR A 246 -4.84 7.05 13.49
N ILE A 247 -4.55 7.19 12.21
CA ILE A 247 -5.37 7.94 11.24
C ILE A 247 -5.30 7.24 9.89
N GLY A 248 -6.41 7.23 9.15
CA GLY A 248 -6.41 6.79 7.75
C GLY A 248 -5.46 7.67 6.92
N HIS A 249 -4.45 7.05 6.33
CA HIS A 249 -3.48 7.69 5.45
C HIS A 249 -2.74 6.63 4.64
N ALA A 250 -2.42 6.96 3.42
CA ALA A 250 -1.66 6.11 2.52
C ALA A 250 -0.85 6.96 1.55
N VAL A 251 0.09 6.36 0.88
CA VAL A 251 0.90 7.01 -0.14
C VAL A 251 1.14 6.07 -1.31
N THR A 252 1.02 6.60 -2.51
CA THR A 252 1.50 6.00 -3.75
C THR A 252 2.80 6.66 -4.10
N VAL A 253 3.88 5.88 -4.22
CA VAL A 253 5.22 6.37 -4.55
C VAL A 253 5.60 5.85 -5.92
N ALA A 254 5.94 6.74 -6.83
CA ALA A 254 6.38 6.40 -8.17
C ALA A 254 7.88 6.61 -8.34
N ASN A 255 8.49 5.84 -9.25
CA ASN A 255 9.86 6.08 -9.67
C ASN A 255 9.96 7.24 -10.68
N ARG A 256 11.20 7.65 -10.99
CA ARG A 256 11.46 8.74 -11.94
C ARG A 256 10.87 8.46 -13.33
N LYS A 257 11.00 7.23 -13.85
CA LYS A 257 10.43 6.82 -15.16
C LYS A 257 8.94 7.13 -15.24
N VAL A 258 8.18 6.77 -14.22
CA VAL A 258 6.73 7.01 -14.16
C VAL A 258 6.44 8.50 -14.06
N TYR A 259 7.13 9.23 -13.17
CA TYR A 259 6.95 10.67 -13.00
C TYR A 259 7.20 11.45 -14.28
N GLU A 260 8.25 11.15 -15.02
CA GLU A 260 8.59 11.81 -16.29
C GLU A 260 7.51 11.63 -17.37
N GLY A 261 6.69 10.57 -17.30
CA GLY A 261 5.52 10.38 -18.17
C GLY A 261 4.38 11.39 -17.95
N PHE A 262 4.47 12.20 -16.88
CA PHE A 262 3.50 13.27 -16.55
C PHE A 262 4.11 14.67 -16.60
N TYR A 263 5.43 14.76 -16.65
CA TYR A 263 6.15 16.02 -16.51
C TYR A 263 6.45 16.65 -17.87
N ASP A 264 5.47 17.38 -18.40
CA ASP A 264 5.61 18.18 -19.61
C ASP A 264 4.75 19.47 -19.56
N ASN A 265 4.68 20.19 -20.68
CA ASN A 265 3.93 21.44 -20.78
C ASN A 265 2.47 21.24 -21.23
N ASN A 266 2.01 19.99 -21.43
CA ASN A 266 0.65 19.70 -21.83
C ASN A 266 -0.26 19.54 -20.60
N PRO A 267 -1.20 20.46 -20.31
CA PRO A 267 -2.06 20.37 -19.14
C PRO A 267 -2.92 19.09 -19.10
N SER A 268 -3.18 18.46 -20.25
CA SER A 268 -3.96 17.21 -20.33
C SER A 268 -3.19 15.99 -19.81
N HIS A 269 -1.87 16.08 -19.68
CA HIS A 269 -1.03 15.03 -19.12
C HIS A 269 -0.95 15.07 -17.60
N ALA A 270 -1.45 16.11 -16.95
CA ALA A 270 -1.47 16.19 -15.49
C ALA A 270 -2.36 15.10 -14.87
N LEU A 271 -1.93 14.51 -13.77
CA LEU A 271 -2.74 13.58 -12.99
C LEU A 271 -3.91 14.32 -12.32
N MET A 272 -5.10 14.19 -12.89
CA MET A 272 -6.31 14.82 -12.37
C MET A 272 -6.94 13.95 -11.26
N HIS A 273 -6.30 13.96 -10.09
CA HIS A 273 -6.78 13.32 -8.87
C HIS A 273 -6.37 14.18 -7.68
N GLY A 274 -7.34 14.57 -6.84
CA GLY A 274 -7.06 15.46 -5.71
C GLY A 274 -8.18 15.40 -4.66
N PRO A 275 -8.24 14.32 -3.84
CA PRO A 275 -9.20 14.25 -2.74
C PRO A 275 -8.96 15.39 -1.74
N THR A 276 -10.03 15.91 -1.14
CA THR A 276 -9.97 17.04 -0.20
C THR A 276 -8.94 16.86 0.90
N PHE A 277 -8.84 15.65 1.48
CA PHE A 277 -7.97 15.37 2.62
C PHE A 277 -6.64 14.72 2.25
N MET A 278 -6.26 14.67 0.98
CA MET A 278 -4.94 14.17 0.60
C MET A 278 -3.84 14.98 1.31
N GLY A 279 -2.81 14.28 1.82
CA GLY A 279 -1.73 14.93 2.56
C GLY A 279 -2.19 15.65 3.83
N ASN A 280 -3.22 15.13 4.51
CA ASN A 280 -3.72 15.71 5.77
C ASN A 280 -2.57 15.93 6.77
N ALA A 281 -2.46 17.14 7.31
CA ALA A 281 -1.32 17.55 8.13
C ALA A 281 -1.19 16.72 9.43
N LEU A 282 -2.31 16.33 10.07
CA LEU A 282 -2.28 15.46 11.24
C LEU A 282 -1.76 14.07 10.86
N ALA A 283 -2.26 13.51 9.75
CA ALA A 283 -1.87 12.20 9.28
C ALA A 283 -0.39 12.15 8.86
N CYS A 284 0.09 13.17 8.13
CA CYS A 284 1.51 13.29 7.79
C CYS A 284 2.40 13.40 9.02
N SER A 285 2.00 14.17 10.05
CA SER A 285 2.75 14.31 11.30
C SER A 285 2.85 12.98 12.06
N VAL A 286 1.77 12.22 12.09
CA VAL A 286 1.74 10.88 12.72
C VAL A 286 2.57 9.89 11.93
N ALA A 287 2.44 9.88 10.60
CA ALA A 287 3.21 8.99 9.73
C ALA A 287 4.72 9.23 9.88
N LEU A 288 5.15 10.49 9.88
CA LEU A 288 6.54 10.85 10.11
C LEU A 288 7.03 10.34 11.47
N LYS A 289 6.26 10.58 12.54
CA LYS A 289 6.61 10.10 13.88
C LYS A 289 6.60 8.56 13.97
N SER A 290 5.69 7.88 13.28
CA SER A 290 5.67 6.41 13.21
C SER A 290 6.96 5.85 12.60
N ILE A 291 7.44 6.44 11.52
CA ILE A 291 8.72 6.06 10.90
C ILE A 291 9.90 6.32 11.85
N GLU A 292 9.93 7.48 12.52
CA GLU A 292 10.98 7.81 13.49
C GLU A 292 11.04 6.81 14.65
N ILE A 293 9.89 6.38 15.17
CA ILE A 293 9.81 5.35 16.24
C ILE A 293 10.30 4.00 15.70
N PHE A 294 9.89 3.62 14.49
CA PHE A 294 10.31 2.36 13.86
C PHE A 294 11.83 2.27 13.77
N GLU A 295 12.49 3.35 13.35
CA GLU A 295 13.95 3.42 13.26
C GLU A 295 14.63 3.46 14.65
N SER A 296 14.25 4.43 15.49
CA SER A 296 14.93 4.70 16.76
C SER A 296 14.84 3.55 17.74
N GLN A 297 13.80 2.72 17.63
CA GLN A 297 13.61 1.55 18.48
C GLN A 297 14.02 0.23 17.83
N ASP A 298 14.72 0.27 16.69
CA ASP A 298 15.22 -0.89 15.93
C ASP A 298 14.17 -2.00 15.76
N TYR A 299 13.06 -1.65 15.08
CA TYR A 299 11.97 -2.60 14.86
C TYR A 299 12.41 -3.82 14.08
N MET A 300 13.38 -3.68 13.19
CA MET A 300 13.88 -4.83 12.44
C MET A 300 14.56 -5.87 13.34
N ALA A 301 15.26 -5.45 14.40
CA ALA A 301 15.78 -6.38 15.41
C ALA A 301 14.65 -7.03 16.22
N LYS A 302 13.60 -6.27 16.58
CA LYS A 302 12.42 -6.83 17.26
C LYS A 302 11.72 -7.88 16.39
N ILE A 303 11.56 -7.62 15.09
CA ILE A 303 10.92 -8.53 14.12
C ILE A 303 11.73 -9.82 14.01
N ARG A 304 13.05 -9.74 13.83
CA ARG A 304 13.92 -10.94 13.82
C ARG A 304 13.77 -11.78 15.08
N ARG A 305 13.73 -11.12 16.25
CA ARG A 305 13.51 -11.83 17.52
C ARG A 305 12.15 -12.53 17.58
N ILE A 306 11.09 -11.88 17.10
CA ILE A 306 9.75 -12.49 17.02
C ILE A 306 9.79 -13.74 16.12
N GLU A 307 10.41 -13.65 14.95
CA GLU A 307 10.58 -14.76 14.03
C GLU A 307 11.32 -15.93 14.68
N GLU A 308 12.47 -15.68 15.33
CA GLU A 308 13.26 -16.68 16.02
C GLU A 308 12.46 -17.40 17.12
N ILE A 309 11.71 -16.64 17.93
CA ILE A 309 10.86 -17.21 18.99
C ILE A 309 9.75 -18.07 18.36
N THR A 310 9.06 -17.55 17.34
CA THR A 310 7.97 -18.26 16.67
C THR A 310 8.46 -19.57 16.06
N ARG A 311 9.59 -19.56 15.35
CA ARG A 311 10.17 -20.76 14.76
C ARG A 311 10.58 -21.81 15.80
N ARG A 312 10.97 -21.37 17.00
CA ARG A 312 11.37 -22.30 18.07
C ARG A 312 10.17 -22.95 18.76
N GLU A 313 9.06 -22.21 18.90
CA GLU A 313 7.87 -22.66 19.66
C GLU A 313 6.84 -23.41 18.79
N MET A 314 6.95 -23.32 17.46
CA MET A 314 6.12 -24.07 16.50
C MET A 314 6.83 -25.35 16.02
#